data_6bf86b74e35cd28515b4b8ca3d9bf1f6
#
_entry.id   6bf86b74e35cd28515b4b8ca3d9bf1f6
#
_cell.length_a   1.000
_cell.length_b   1.000
_cell.length_c   1.000
_cell.angle_alpha   90.00
_cell.angle_beta   90.00
_cell.angle_gamma   90.00
#
_symmetry.space_group_name_H-M   'P 1'
#
loop_
_entity.id
_entity.type
_entity.pdbx_description
1 polymer ?
#
loop_
_entity_poly.entity_id
_entity_poly.type
_entity_poly.pdbx_seq_one_letter_code
_entity_poly.pdbx_strand_id
1 'polypeptide(L)'
;MTQKDLQDFLLSEGAVFAGGCRLPNPPIAGQPSLCYAFSFGVKLSDAVLKSIDSGPSYAYFQHYRTANALLDSLAFRLAQLLEKEGYSAFPVAASQSQGKANPYGGVYPHKTAAVLSGLGFVGKSGLFLSKDYGSKVRLATVLTDMPLTPDSPVIDNGCGDCKACVSACPAGAIYGTLPTTDGERNFDAEKCSKYMKEHFQDVGRGSVCGICIKVCPKNKLK
;
A
#
# COMPACT_ATOMS: atom_id res chain seq x y z
N MET A 1 10.85 21.08 12.26
CA MET A 1 9.58 20.47 11.80
C MET A 1 9.28 19.22 12.62
N THR A 2 8.05 19.02 13.06
CA THR A 2 7.61 17.85 13.86
C THR A 2 6.96 16.78 12.98
N GLN A 3 6.80 15.55 13.51
CA GLN A 3 6.02 14.50 12.83
C GLN A 3 4.60 14.96 12.51
N LYS A 4 3.99 15.74 13.41
CA LYS A 4 2.64 16.29 13.22
C LYS A 4 2.57 17.26 12.04
N ASP A 5 3.57 18.13 11.86
CA ASP A 5 3.61 19.06 10.73
C ASP A 5 3.66 18.31 9.40
N LEU A 6 4.39 17.19 9.33
CA LEU A 6 4.45 16.33 8.15
C LEU A 6 3.12 15.62 7.87
N GLN A 7 2.43 15.16 8.93
CA GLN A 7 1.08 14.58 8.79
C GLN A 7 0.10 15.61 8.25
N ASP A 8 0.07 16.81 8.84
CA ASP A 8 -0.84 17.88 8.44
C ASP A 8 -0.58 18.33 6.99
N PHE A 9 0.69 18.41 6.58
CA PHE A 9 1.06 18.63 5.18
C PHE A 9 0.44 17.57 4.27
N LEU A 10 0.67 16.28 4.53
CA LEU A 10 0.17 15.20 3.68
C LEU A 10 -1.37 15.17 3.62
N LEU A 11 -2.05 15.38 4.75
CA LEU A 11 -3.50 15.41 4.83
C LEU A 11 -4.08 16.60 4.05
N SER A 12 -3.45 17.76 4.10
CA SER A 12 -3.88 18.95 3.32
C SER A 12 -3.73 18.76 1.82
N GLU A 13 -2.84 17.88 1.38
CA GLU A 13 -2.52 17.60 -0.03
C GLU A 13 -3.24 16.36 -0.60
N GLY A 14 -4.19 15.79 0.16
CA GLY A 14 -5.07 14.72 -0.33
C GLY A 14 -4.76 13.31 0.19
N ALA A 15 -3.78 13.14 1.07
CA ALA A 15 -3.69 11.90 1.83
C ALA A 15 -4.87 11.81 2.81
N VAL A 16 -5.33 10.59 3.08
CA VAL A 16 -6.45 10.35 4.02
C VAL A 16 -6.00 9.80 5.37
N PHE A 17 -4.74 9.43 5.47
CA PHE A 17 -4.02 9.11 6.71
C PHE A 17 -2.51 9.22 6.45
N ALA A 18 -1.77 9.45 7.52
CA ALA A 18 -0.31 9.45 7.54
C ALA A 18 0.20 9.10 8.93
N GLY A 19 1.36 8.46 9.03
CA GLY A 19 1.97 8.09 10.30
C GLY A 19 3.41 7.66 10.15
N GLY A 20 4.16 7.73 11.25
CA GLY A 20 5.56 7.38 11.30
C GLY A 20 5.82 6.08 12.07
N CYS A 21 6.95 5.45 11.83
CA CYS A 21 7.42 4.31 12.62
C CYS A 21 8.94 4.19 12.57
N ARG A 22 9.49 3.49 13.56
CA ARG A 22 10.83 2.95 13.50
C ARG A 22 10.82 1.60 12.82
N LEU A 23 11.81 1.35 11.96
CA LEU A 23 11.97 0.08 11.27
C LEU A 23 12.85 -0.86 12.11
N PRO A 24 12.58 -2.18 12.10
CA PRO A 24 13.40 -3.15 12.82
C PRO A 24 14.85 -3.21 12.29
N ASN A 25 15.02 -3.03 10.99
CA ASN A 25 16.32 -2.99 10.31
C ASN A 25 16.33 -1.92 9.21
N PRO A 26 17.47 -1.26 8.93
CA PRO A 26 17.61 -0.35 7.79
C PRO A 26 17.39 -1.11 6.48
N PRO A 27 16.46 -0.66 5.61
CA PRO A 27 16.08 -1.43 4.41
C PRO A 27 16.98 -1.17 3.21
N ILE A 28 17.82 -0.12 3.23
CA ILE A 28 18.65 0.29 2.11
C ILE A 28 20.11 -0.06 2.40
N ALA A 29 20.69 -0.92 1.57
CA ALA A 29 22.11 -1.25 1.66
C ALA A 29 22.97 0.01 1.49
N GLY A 30 23.94 0.19 2.37
CA GLY A 30 24.81 1.36 2.39
C GLY A 30 24.21 2.64 3.01
N GLN A 31 22.96 2.60 3.49
CA GLN A 31 22.30 3.73 4.14
C GLN A 31 21.72 3.32 5.52
N PRO A 32 22.56 3.00 6.51
CA PRO A 32 22.10 2.48 7.79
C PRO A 32 21.34 3.50 8.66
N SER A 33 21.45 4.79 8.37
CA SER A 33 20.71 5.85 9.05
C SER A 33 19.23 5.87 8.73
N LEU A 34 18.80 5.36 7.55
CA LEU A 34 17.40 5.33 7.12
C LEU A 34 16.62 4.23 7.88
N CYS A 35 16.48 4.38 9.18
CA CYS A 35 15.85 3.41 10.08
C CYS A 35 14.44 3.81 10.53
N TYR A 36 13.86 4.86 9.94
CA TYR A 36 12.48 5.27 10.15
C TYR A 36 11.73 5.32 8.82
N ALA A 37 10.42 5.20 8.89
CA ALA A 37 9.55 5.31 7.73
C ALA A 37 8.34 6.20 8.03
N PHE A 38 8.03 7.10 7.10
CA PHE A 38 6.77 7.83 7.08
C PHE A 38 5.87 7.16 6.05
N SER A 39 4.71 6.63 6.47
CA SER A 39 3.74 5.96 5.62
C SER A 39 2.47 6.77 5.52
N PHE A 40 1.90 6.85 4.33
CA PHE A 40 0.64 7.55 4.08
C PHE A 40 -0.13 6.91 2.94
N GLY A 41 -1.41 7.28 2.80
CA GLY A 41 -2.25 6.71 1.77
C GLY A 41 -3.30 7.65 1.23
N VAL A 42 -3.73 7.38 0.00
CA VAL A 42 -4.86 8.05 -0.66
C VAL A 42 -6.01 7.08 -0.86
N LYS A 43 -7.24 7.58 -0.76
CA LYS A 43 -8.46 6.78 -0.93
C LYS A 43 -8.78 6.61 -2.41
N LEU A 44 -9.20 5.40 -2.80
CA LEU A 44 -9.79 5.14 -4.10
C LEU A 44 -11.29 5.50 -4.09
N SER A 45 -11.80 6.00 -5.22
CA SER A 45 -13.20 6.38 -5.37
C SER A 45 -14.13 5.17 -5.30
N ASP A 46 -15.18 5.25 -4.49
CA ASP A 46 -16.20 4.20 -4.36
C ASP A 46 -16.93 3.98 -5.70
N ALA A 47 -17.25 5.05 -6.44
CA ALA A 47 -17.90 4.96 -7.74
C ALA A 47 -17.01 4.24 -8.77
N VAL A 48 -15.72 4.52 -8.78
CA VAL A 48 -14.76 3.83 -9.66
C VAL A 48 -14.59 2.36 -9.27
N LEU A 49 -14.54 2.04 -7.97
CA LEU A 49 -14.47 0.65 -7.52
C LEU A 49 -15.72 -0.15 -7.90
N LYS A 50 -16.90 0.47 -7.89
CA LYS A 50 -18.14 -0.17 -8.36
C LYS A 50 -18.12 -0.54 -9.84
N SER A 51 -17.34 0.15 -10.67
CA SER A 51 -17.19 -0.17 -12.10
C SER A 51 -16.35 -1.41 -12.39
N ILE A 52 -15.65 -1.96 -11.40
CA ILE A 52 -14.97 -3.26 -11.52
C ILE A 52 -16.05 -4.34 -11.55
N ASP A 53 -15.95 -5.30 -12.46
CA ASP A 53 -16.87 -6.45 -12.52
C ASP A 53 -16.09 -7.77 -12.50
N SER A 54 -16.07 -8.51 -13.55
CA SER A 54 -15.24 -9.71 -13.75
C SER A 54 -13.75 -9.41 -13.96
N GLY A 55 -13.42 -8.13 -14.11
CA GLY A 55 -12.08 -7.58 -14.30
C GLY A 55 -12.03 -6.08 -14.03
N PRO A 56 -10.88 -5.45 -14.21
CA PRO A 56 -10.75 -4.00 -14.06
C PRO A 56 -11.50 -3.28 -15.16
N SER A 57 -12.14 -2.14 -14.83
CA SER A 57 -12.63 -1.21 -15.85
C SER A 57 -11.50 -0.27 -16.31
N TYR A 58 -11.66 0.36 -17.50
CA TYR A 58 -10.77 1.44 -17.95
C TYR A 58 -10.69 2.59 -16.94
N ALA A 59 -11.84 2.94 -16.32
CA ALA A 59 -11.90 3.96 -15.28
C ALA A 59 -11.06 3.57 -14.05
N TYR A 60 -11.14 2.32 -13.59
CA TYR A 60 -10.34 1.84 -12.47
C TYR A 60 -8.84 1.80 -12.80
N PHE A 61 -8.48 1.35 -14.00
CA PHE A 61 -7.11 1.32 -14.45
C PHE A 61 -6.48 2.72 -14.43
N GLN A 62 -7.16 3.72 -14.99
CA GLN A 62 -6.68 5.09 -14.99
C GLN A 62 -6.64 5.68 -13.58
N HIS A 63 -7.69 5.45 -12.78
CA HIS A 63 -7.75 5.92 -11.39
C HIS A 63 -6.61 5.36 -10.52
N TYR A 64 -6.29 4.07 -10.69
CA TYR A 64 -5.15 3.43 -10.05
C TYR A 64 -3.82 4.14 -10.38
N ARG A 65 -3.60 4.47 -11.65
CA ARG A 65 -2.39 5.18 -12.09
C ARG A 65 -2.32 6.60 -11.54
N THR A 66 -3.43 7.32 -11.58
CA THR A 66 -3.53 8.68 -11.04
C THR A 66 -3.27 8.71 -9.53
N ALA A 67 -3.83 7.75 -8.78
CA ALA A 67 -3.56 7.63 -7.35
C ALA A 67 -2.07 7.36 -7.05
N ASN A 68 -1.41 6.51 -7.85
CA ASN A 68 0.04 6.28 -7.70
C ASN A 68 0.85 7.53 -8.05
N ALA A 69 0.51 8.24 -9.11
CA ALA A 69 1.21 9.48 -9.49
C ALA A 69 1.09 10.57 -8.41
N LEU A 70 -0.09 10.69 -7.78
CA LEU A 70 -0.27 11.58 -6.63
C LEU A 70 0.62 11.16 -5.46
N LEU A 71 0.65 9.87 -5.13
CA LEU A 71 1.49 9.33 -4.05
C LEU A 71 2.98 9.54 -4.31
N ASP A 72 3.45 9.35 -5.54
CA ASP A 72 4.84 9.61 -5.92
C ASP A 72 5.18 11.10 -5.79
N SER A 73 4.28 11.99 -6.21
CA SER A 73 4.44 13.44 -6.05
C SER A 73 4.50 13.85 -4.57
N LEU A 74 3.60 13.31 -3.74
CA LEU A 74 3.59 13.59 -2.29
C LEU A 74 4.85 13.03 -1.60
N ALA A 75 5.30 11.84 -1.98
CA ALA A 75 6.52 11.24 -1.44
C ALA A 75 7.76 12.08 -1.78
N PHE A 76 7.85 12.56 -3.02
CA PHE A 76 8.93 13.45 -3.45
C PHE A 76 8.92 14.77 -2.68
N ARG A 77 7.77 15.42 -2.54
CA ARG A 77 7.63 16.68 -1.80
C ARG A 77 7.94 16.51 -0.30
N LEU A 78 7.50 15.40 0.31
CA LEU A 78 7.81 15.07 1.68
C LEU A 78 9.33 14.88 1.87
N ALA A 79 9.99 14.19 0.94
CA ALA A 79 11.44 14.04 0.96
C ALA A 79 12.17 15.39 0.92
N GLN A 80 11.75 16.30 0.03
CA GLN A 80 12.31 17.65 -0.04
C GLN A 80 12.11 18.46 1.26
N LEU A 81 10.97 18.30 1.93
CA LEU A 81 10.73 18.94 3.23
C LEU A 81 11.66 18.40 4.31
N LEU A 82 11.84 17.07 4.37
CA LEU A 82 12.77 16.44 5.31
C LEU A 82 14.23 16.88 5.06
N GLU A 83 14.67 16.90 3.81
CA GLU A 83 16.01 17.33 3.41
C GLU A 83 16.26 18.81 3.77
N LYS A 84 15.26 19.67 3.60
CA LYS A 84 15.35 21.08 3.99
C LYS A 84 15.54 21.27 5.50
N GLU A 85 15.04 20.34 6.31
CA GLU A 85 15.23 20.31 7.77
C GLU A 85 16.53 19.59 8.19
N GLY A 86 17.35 19.16 7.24
CA GLY A 86 18.65 18.51 7.48
C GLY A 86 18.59 17.00 7.67
N TYR A 87 17.45 16.35 7.40
CA TYR A 87 17.30 14.90 7.45
C TYR A 87 17.57 14.26 6.08
N SER A 88 18.06 13.02 6.09
CA SER A 88 18.11 12.19 4.88
C SER A 88 16.73 11.64 4.58
N ALA A 89 16.34 11.59 3.29
CA ALA A 89 15.05 11.05 2.89
C ALA A 89 15.17 10.23 1.60
N PHE A 90 14.46 9.11 1.55
CA PHE A 90 14.39 8.22 0.41
C PHE A 90 12.93 7.91 0.07
N PRO A 91 12.34 8.58 -0.95
CA PRO A 91 10.98 8.29 -1.38
C PRO A 91 10.94 6.93 -2.08
N VAL A 92 10.08 6.03 -1.59
CA VAL A 92 9.85 4.72 -2.21
C VAL A 92 8.70 4.85 -3.20
N ALA A 93 8.94 4.48 -4.46
CA ALA A 93 7.95 4.58 -5.52
C ALA A 93 6.68 3.76 -5.21
N ALA A 94 5.50 4.36 -5.37
CA ALA A 94 4.21 3.79 -4.97
C ALA A 94 3.85 2.48 -5.71
N SER A 95 4.40 2.28 -6.91
CA SER A 95 4.09 1.09 -7.73
C SER A 95 5.23 0.73 -8.67
N GLN A 96 6.41 0.42 -8.13
CA GLN A 96 7.59 0.03 -8.88
C GLN A 96 8.17 -1.27 -8.33
N SER A 97 8.40 -2.26 -9.19
CA SER A 97 9.15 -3.47 -8.86
C SER A 97 10.65 -3.30 -9.11
N GLN A 98 11.45 -4.14 -8.48
CA GLN A 98 12.91 -4.16 -8.66
C GLN A 98 13.34 -5.02 -9.88
N GLY A 99 12.54 -5.05 -10.93
CA GLY A 99 12.83 -5.78 -12.16
C GLY A 99 12.96 -7.29 -11.93
N LYS A 100 13.93 -7.93 -12.57
CA LYS A 100 14.12 -9.40 -12.51
C LYS A 100 14.56 -9.89 -11.13
N ALA A 101 15.25 -9.07 -10.35
CA ALA A 101 15.75 -9.46 -9.03
C ALA A 101 14.62 -9.63 -8.00
N ASN A 102 13.58 -8.78 -8.09
CA ASN A 102 12.38 -8.86 -7.26
C ASN A 102 11.15 -8.38 -8.04
N PRO A 103 10.60 -9.23 -8.93
CA PRO A 103 9.56 -8.82 -9.89
C PRO A 103 8.22 -8.45 -9.22
N TYR A 104 8.01 -8.83 -7.96
CA TYR A 104 6.77 -8.61 -7.21
C TYR A 104 6.96 -7.74 -5.97
N GLY A 105 8.15 -7.19 -5.76
CA GLY A 105 8.48 -6.32 -4.62
C GLY A 105 9.16 -5.03 -5.03
N GLY A 106 8.87 -3.96 -4.28
CA GLY A 106 9.58 -2.70 -4.34
C GLY A 106 10.82 -2.69 -3.45
N VAL A 107 11.48 -1.53 -3.39
CA VAL A 107 12.65 -1.29 -2.52
C VAL A 107 12.30 -1.54 -1.04
N TYR A 108 11.12 -1.12 -0.63
CA TYR A 108 10.57 -1.41 0.70
C TYR A 108 9.05 -1.68 0.61
N PRO A 109 8.51 -2.64 1.39
CA PRO A 109 7.08 -2.94 1.35
C PRO A 109 6.26 -1.85 2.07
N HIS A 110 5.52 -1.03 1.35
CA HIS A 110 4.65 0.02 1.93
C HIS A 110 3.70 -0.52 3.01
N LYS A 111 3.20 -1.75 2.84
CA LYS A 111 2.31 -2.40 3.80
C LYS A 111 2.96 -2.56 5.16
N THR A 112 4.24 -2.92 5.19
CA THR A 112 5.00 -3.09 6.44
C THR A 112 5.15 -1.77 7.17
N ALA A 113 5.54 -0.68 6.49
CA ALA A 113 5.61 0.64 7.10
C ALA A 113 4.24 1.08 7.65
N ALA A 114 3.17 0.90 6.88
CA ALA A 114 1.82 1.29 7.30
C ALA A 114 1.33 0.52 8.54
N VAL A 115 1.63 -0.79 8.63
CA VAL A 115 1.31 -1.61 9.80
C VAL A 115 2.11 -1.16 11.02
N LEU A 116 3.43 -1.00 10.88
CA LEU A 116 4.31 -0.54 11.96
C LEU A 116 3.94 0.87 12.45
N SER A 117 3.39 1.72 11.58
CA SER A 117 2.87 3.04 11.94
C SER A 117 1.49 2.99 12.61
N GLY A 118 0.90 1.80 12.84
CA GLY A 118 -0.42 1.65 13.47
C GLY A 118 -1.59 2.12 12.61
N LEU A 119 -1.44 2.22 11.29
CA LEU A 119 -2.47 2.75 10.37
C LEU A 119 -3.50 1.70 9.92
N GLY A 120 -3.20 0.42 10.15
CA GLY A 120 -4.06 -0.69 9.76
C GLY A 120 -3.35 -2.03 9.87
N PHE A 121 -3.81 -3.03 9.12
CA PHE A 121 -3.28 -4.39 9.12
C PHE A 121 -3.25 -4.99 7.71
N VAL A 122 -2.51 -6.07 7.51
CA VAL A 122 -2.54 -6.85 6.26
C VAL A 122 -3.60 -7.94 6.37
N GLY A 123 -4.59 -7.92 5.48
CA GLY A 123 -5.67 -8.90 5.45
C GLY A 123 -5.35 -10.14 4.63
N LYS A 124 -6.33 -11.07 4.58
CA LYS A 124 -6.24 -12.35 3.84
C LYS A 124 -5.97 -12.19 2.34
N SER A 125 -6.33 -11.04 1.75
CA SER A 125 -6.02 -10.71 0.35
C SER A 125 -4.57 -10.31 0.10
N GLY A 126 -3.73 -10.27 1.12
CA GLY A 126 -2.39 -9.71 1.04
C GLY A 126 -2.35 -8.18 0.89
N LEU A 127 -3.51 -7.51 0.91
CA LEU A 127 -3.62 -6.06 0.87
C LEU A 127 -3.57 -5.46 2.28
N PHE A 128 -3.07 -4.23 2.36
CA PHE A 128 -3.25 -3.40 3.55
C PHE A 128 -4.72 -2.95 3.65
N LEU A 129 -5.25 -3.00 4.86
CA LEU A 129 -6.57 -2.48 5.22
C LEU A 129 -6.39 -1.38 6.26
N SER A 130 -6.76 -0.15 5.92
CA SER A 130 -6.76 0.96 6.87
C SER A 130 -7.96 0.86 7.82
N LYS A 131 -7.87 1.51 8.97
CA LYS A 131 -8.95 1.55 9.98
C LYS A 131 -10.28 2.06 9.39
N ASP A 132 -10.22 3.14 8.61
CA ASP A 132 -11.40 3.89 8.18
C ASP A 132 -11.86 3.56 6.76
N TYR A 133 -10.92 3.14 5.90
CA TYR A 133 -11.16 2.98 4.46
C TYR A 133 -11.04 1.54 3.97
N GLY A 134 -10.72 0.57 4.85
CA GLY A 134 -10.51 -0.82 4.45
C GLY A 134 -9.39 -0.94 3.41
N SER A 135 -9.59 -1.78 2.40
CA SER A 135 -8.60 -2.04 1.33
C SER A 135 -8.66 -1.04 0.17
N LYS A 136 -9.60 -0.07 0.17
CA LYS A 136 -9.76 0.93 -0.89
C LYS A 136 -8.78 2.10 -0.80
N VAL A 137 -7.52 1.78 -0.59
CA VAL A 137 -6.42 2.74 -0.45
C VAL A 137 -5.21 2.33 -1.27
N ARG A 138 -4.41 3.32 -1.66
CA ARG A 138 -3.06 3.15 -2.17
C ARG A 138 -2.09 3.79 -1.19
N LEU A 139 -0.88 3.23 -1.08
CA LEU A 139 0.13 3.61 -0.10
C LEU A 139 1.38 4.16 -0.76
N ALA A 140 2.06 5.08 -0.05
CA ALA A 140 3.44 5.44 -0.28
C ALA A 140 4.23 5.44 1.03
N THR A 141 5.55 5.48 0.92
CA THR A 141 6.48 5.48 2.06
C THR A 141 7.67 6.35 1.72
N VAL A 142 8.13 7.14 2.68
CA VAL A 142 9.42 7.82 2.65
C VAL A 142 10.24 7.27 3.80
N LEU A 143 11.42 6.73 3.49
CA LEU A 143 12.40 6.31 4.50
C LEU A 143 13.22 7.53 4.91
N THR A 144 13.59 7.63 6.20
CA THR A 144 14.30 8.80 6.73
C THR A 144 15.14 8.43 7.97
N ASP A 145 16.08 9.28 8.32
CA ASP A 145 16.78 9.26 9.60
C ASP A 145 16.12 10.17 10.65
N MET A 146 15.07 10.92 10.29
CA MET A 146 14.25 11.65 11.26
C MET A 146 13.60 10.68 12.25
N PRO A 147 13.77 10.85 13.57
CA PRO A 147 13.09 10.01 14.57
C PRO A 147 11.57 10.13 14.47
N LEU A 148 10.91 8.99 14.27
CA LEU A 148 9.46 8.88 14.15
C LEU A 148 8.92 7.82 15.11
N THR A 149 7.71 8.03 15.60
CA THR A 149 7.00 7.10 16.47
C THR A 149 5.59 6.81 15.95
N PRO A 150 5.07 5.59 16.13
CA PRO A 150 3.69 5.30 15.74
C PRO A 150 2.70 6.03 16.64
N ASP A 151 1.66 6.62 16.04
CA ASP A 151 0.58 7.31 16.77
C ASP A 151 -0.39 6.33 17.45
N SER A 152 -0.35 5.07 17.06
CA SER A 152 -1.21 4.00 17.57
C SER A 152 -0.46 2.68 17.62
N PRO A 153 -0.82 1.75 18.51
CA PRO A 153 -0.28 0.40 18.48
C PRO A 153 -0.64 -0.31 17.17
N VAL A 154 0.18 -1.31 16.83
CA VAL A 154 -0.10 -2.20 15.72
C VAL A 154 -1.48 -2.85 15.90
N ILE A 155 -2.27 -2.89 14.83
CA ILE A 155 -3.62 -3.41 14.85
C ILE A 155 -3.59 -4.88 14.45
N ASP A 156 -4.22 -5.70 15.26
CA ASP A 156 -4.47 -7.08 14.95
C ASP A 156 -5.48 -7.23 13.80
N ASN A 157 -5.45 -8.39 13.19
CA ASN A 157 -6.26 -8.74 12.06
C ASN A 157 -7.78 -8.58 12.28
N GLY A 158 -8.41 -7.85 11.39
CA GLY A 158 -9.86 -7.64 11.37
C GLY A 158 -10.63 -8.47 10.33
N CYS A 159 -10.03 -9.48 9.68
CA CYS A 159 -10.71 -10.31 8.67
C CYS A 159 -11.64 -11.37 9.27
N GLY A 160 -11.35 -11.89 10.47
CA GLY A 160 -12.13 -12.99 11.07
C GLY A 160 -12.33 -14.14 10.09
N ASP A 161 -13.55 -14.69 10.01
CA ASP A 161 -13.91 -15.81 9.12
C ASP A 161 -14.25 -15.39 7.68
N CYS A 162 -14.17 -14.10 7.35
CA CYS A 162 -14.49 -13.60 6.02
C CYS A 162 -13.59 -14.23 4.94
N LYS A 163 -14.20 -14.70 3.83
CA LYS A 163 -13.53 -15.29 2.67
C LYS A 163 -13.93 -14.60 1.35
N ALA A 164 -14.56 -13.43 1.38
CA ALA A 164 -15.06 -12.75 0.17
C ALA A 164 -14.00 -12.57 -0.92
N CYS A 165 -12.77 -12.14 -0.56
CA CYS A 165 -11.68 -11.99 -1.52
C CYS A 165 -11.14 -13.31 -2.04
N VAL A 166 -11.21 -14.39 -1.26
CA VAL A 166 -10.79 -15.75 -1.67
C VAL A 166 -11.73 -16.25 -2.76
N SER A 167 -13.04 -16.22 -2.50
CA SER A 167 -14.07 -16.70 -3.43
C SER A 167 -14.14 -15.89 -4.72
N ALA A 168 -13.84 -14.59 -4.66
CA ALA A 168 -13.90 -13.71 -5.81
C ALA A 168 -12.61 -13.64 -6.63
N CYS A 169 -11.49 -14.22 -6.16
CA CYS A 169 -10.22 -14.14 -6.88
C CYS A 169 -10.22 -15.04 -8.12
N PRO A 170 -10.25 -14.50 -9.36
CA PRO A 170 -10.31 -15.33 -10.56
C PRO A 170 -9.02 -16.11 -10.80
N ALA A 171 -7.90 -15.63 -10.26
CA ALA A 171 -6.61 -16.33 -10.32
C ALA A 171 -6.46 -17.43 -9.26
N GLY A 172 -7.36 -17.53 -8.25
CA GLY A 172 -7.18 -18.40 -7.10
C GLY A 172 -5.87 -18.14 -6.34
N ALA A 173 -5.41 -16.88 -6.32
CA ALA A 173 -4.13 -16.49 -5.75
C ALA A 173 -4.19 -16.13 -4.26
N ILE A 174 -5.36 -16.19 -3.63
CA ILE A 174 -5.59 -15.82 -2.23
C ILE A 174 -5.94 -17.08 -1.45
N TYR A 175 -5.10 -17.45 -0.48
CA TYR A 175 -5.24 -18.74 0.22
C TYR A 175 -6.19 -18.70 1.42
N GLY A 176 -6.62 -17.51 1.84
CA GLY A 176 -7.59 -17.36 2.93
C GLY A 176 -7.00 -17.38 4.33
N THR A 177 -5.69 -17.59 4.44
CA THR A 177 -4.92 -17.45 5.68
C THR A 177 -4.52 -16.00 5.90
N LEU A 178 -4.07 -15.67 7.09
CA LEU A 178 -3.44 -14.39 7.38
C LEU A 178 -1.94 -14.49 7.12
N PRO A 179 -1.25 -13.37 6.85
CA PRO A 179 0.19 -13.39 6.83
C PRO A 179 0.69 -13.80 8.22
N THR A 180 1.54 -14.82 8.25
CA THR A 180 2.20 -15.29 9.47
C THR A 180 3.59 -14.71 9.57
N THR A 181 4.13 -14.62 10.79
CA THR A 181 5.53 -14.25 11.05
C THR A 181 6.51 -15.27 10.49
N ASP A 182 6.08 -16.51 10.27
CA ASP A 182 6.88 -17.64 9.82
C ASP A 182 7.05 -17.69 8.29
N GLY A 183 6.54 -16.68 7.57
CA GLY A 183 6.70 -16.53 6.13
C GLY A 183 5.72 -17.35 5.29
N GLU A 184 4.70 -17.98 5.86
CA GLU A 184 3.58 -18.52 5.08
C GLU A 184 2.92 -17.41 4.28
N ARG A 185 2.92 -17.57 2.97
CA ARG A 185 2.31 -16.58 2.07
C ARG A 185 0.80 -16.78 2.04
N ASN A 186 0.07 -15.79 2.49
CA ASN A 186 -1.39 -15.73 2.34
C ASN A 186 -1.83 -15.39 0.91
N PHE A 187 -0.89 -15.02 0.04
CA PHE A 187 -1.13 -14.50 -1.29
C PHE A 187 0.01 -14.84 -2.26
N ASP A 188 -0.34 -15.35 -3.43
CA ASP A 188 0.58 -15.66 -4.52
C ASP A 188 0.63 -14.53 -5.54
N ALA A 189 1.68 -13.71 -5.44
CA ALA A 189 1.86 -12.56 -6.33
C ALA A 189 2.14 -12.95 -7.78
N GLU A 190 2.84 -14.07 -8.01
CA GLU A 190 3.14 -14.58 -9.35
C GLU A 190 1.87 -15.04 -10.06
N LYS A 191 1.09 -15.91 -9.40
CA LYS A 191 -0.18 -16.41 -9.93
C LYS A 191 -1.16 -15.28 -10.23
N CYS A 192 -1.27 -14.28 -9.33
CA CYS A 192 -2.06 -13.08 -9.54
C CYS A 192 -1.58 -12.26 -10.74
N SER A 193 -0.26 -11.99 -10.83
CA SER A 193 0.33 -11.21 -11.91
C SER A 193 0.20 -11.89 -13.27
N LYS A 194 0.42 -13.21 -13.33
CA LYS A 194 0.27 -14.02 -14.54
C LYS A 194 -1.16 -13.92 -15.07
N TYR A 195 -2.15 -14.18 -14.22
CA TYR A 195 -3.56 -14.08 -14.59
C TYR A 195 -3.91 -12.68 -15.15
N MET A 196 -3.49 -11.62 -14.48
CA MET A 196 -3.76 -10.24 -14.95
C MET A 196 -3.13 -9.94 -16.31
N LYS A 197 -1.91 -10.45 -16.56
CA LYS A 197 -1.23 -10.29 -17.85
C LYS A 197 -1.91 -11.08 -18.98
N GLU A 198 -2.48 -12.24 -18.67
CA GLU A 198 -3.15 -13.08 -19.65
C GLU A 198 -4.57 -12.60 -20.00
N HIS A 199 -5.27 -11.94 -19.05
CA HIS A 199 -6.70 -11.68 -19.19
C HIS A 199 -7.09 -10.18 -19.24
N PHE A 200 -6.19 -9.26 -18.81
CA PHE A 200 -6.57 -7.86 -18.62
C PHE A 200 -5.69 -6.85 -19.37
N GLN A 201 -4.82 -7.31 -20.29
CA GLN A 201 -3.94 -6.41 -21.05
C GLN A 201 -4.70 -5.50 -22.03
N ASP A 202 -5.91 -5.88 -22.44
CA ASP A 202 -6.77 -5.04 -23.28
C ASP A 202 -7.25 -3.78 -22.56
N VAL A 203 -7.38 -3.84 -21.21
CA VAL A 203 -7.75 -2.67 -20.41
C VAL A 203 -6.57 -1.73 -20.19
N GLY A 204 -5.35 -2.27 -20.12
CA GLY A 204 -4.14 -1.47 -19.98
C GLY A 204 -2.91 -2.30 -19.60
N ARG A 205 -1.74 -1.80 -19.99
CA ARG A 205 -0.47 -2.48 -19.70
C ARG A 205 -0.17 -2.46 -18.20
N GLY A 206 0.19 -3.61 -17.65
CA GLY A 206 0.55 -3.79 -16.25
C GLY A 206 -0.29 -4.86 -15.57
N SER A 207 -0.15 -4.98 -14.27
CA SER A 207 -0.86 -5.96 -13.44
C SER A 207 -1.87 -5.24 -12.55
N VAL A 208 -3.05 -4.95 -13.09
CA VAL A 208 -4.15 -4.25 -12.39
C VAL A 208 -5.43 -5.07 -12.52
N CYS A 209 -6.10 -5.35 -11.40
CA CYS A 209 -7.34 -6.11 -11.33
C CYS A 209 -8.39 -5.42 -10.44
N GLY A 210 -8.16 -5.34 -9.13
CA GLY A 210 -9.00 -4.63 -8.17
C GLY A 210 -10.20 -5.42 -7.63
N ILE A 211 -10.49 -6.64 -8.10
CA ILE A 211 -11.63 -7.45 -7.65
C ILE A 211 -11.60 -7.68 -6.14
N CYS A 212 -10.46 -8.08 -5.59
CA CYS A 212 -10.30 -8.31 -4.14
C CYS A 212 -10.48 -7.03 -3.30
N ILE A 213 -10.23 -5.84 -3.88
CA ILE A 213 -10.56 -4.56 -3.26
C ILE A 213 -12.07 -4.36 -3.28
N LYS A 214 -12.71 -4.47 -4.47
CA LYS A 214 -14.16 -4.24 -4.64
C LYS A 214 -15.00 -5.06 -3.66
N VAL A 215 -14.71 -6.35 -3.54
CA VAL A 215 -15.53 -7.28 -2.74
C VAL A 215 -15.26 -7.23 -1.24
N CYS A 216 -14.27 -6.46 -0.78
CA CYS A 216 -13.92 -6.41 0.62
C CYS A 216 -15.00 -5.71 1.45
N PRO A 217 -15.68 -6.38 2.41
CA PRO A 217 -16.75 -5.78 3.20
C PRO A 217 -16.24 -4.69 4.16
N LYS A 218 -14.93 -4.66 4.43
CA LYS A 218 -14.31 -3.60 5.25
C LYS A 218 -14.30 -2.24 4.56
N ASN A 219 -14.52 -2.19 3.25
CA ASN A 219 -14.52 -0.94 2.48
C ASN A 219 -15.74 -0.06 2.75
N LYS A 220 -16.88 -0.62 3.17
CA LYS A 220 -18.14 0.12 3.35
C LYS A 220 -18.39 1.04 2.16
N LEU A 221 -18.41 0.47 0.92
CA LEU A 221 -18.67 1.24 -0.30
C LEU A 221 -20.04 1.91 -0.22
N LYS A 222 -20.08 3.23 -0.45
CA LYS A 222 -21.29 4.05 -0.46
C LYS A 222 -21.95 4.08 -1.83
#